data_c7988f621d09716ef850a489e74d5108
#
_entry.id   c7988f621d09716ef850a489e74d5108
#
_cell.length_a   1.000
_cell.length_b   1.000
_cell.length_c   1.000
_cell.angle_alpha   90.00
_cell.angle_beta   90.00
_cell.angle_gamma   90.00
#
_symmetry.space_group_name_H-M   'P 1'
#
loop_
_entity.id
_entity.type
_entity.pdbx_description
1 polymer ?
#
loop_
_entity_poly.entity_id
_entity_poly.type
_entity_poly.pdbx_seq_one_letter_code
_entity_poly.pdbx_strand_id
1 'polypeptide(L)'
;MEHKVDIQMVLSAFQKIRDNGQQTEEGFELQGVEAISSMDGYSIVMKDGHATLYLNFHNTFQFYSDTQDHAEALLHQIEEIDRNF
;
A
#
# COMPACT_ATOMS: atom_id res chain seq x y z
N MET A 1 -12.68 3.11 15.40
CA MET A 1 -12.89 1.84 14.70
C MET A 1 -11.54 1.32 14.22
N GLU A 2 -11.27 0.06 14.47
CA GLU A 2 -10.03 -0.53 14.04
C GLU A 2 -10.11 -0.97 12.59
N HIS A 3 -9.05 -0.65 11.83
CA HIS A 3 -8.90 -1.17 10.49
C HIS A 3 -8.24 -2.54 10.56
N LYS A 4 -8.91 -3.53 10.01
CA LYS A 4 -8.28 -4.83 9.86
C LYS A 4 -7.53 -4.83 8.54
N VAL A 5 -6.23 -5.00 8.62
CA VAL A 5 -5.37 -5.06 7.45
C VAL A 5 -4.88 -6.48 7.27
N ASP A 6 -5.22 -7.08 6.14
CA ASP A 6 -4.71 -8.39 5.77
C ASP A 6 -3.32 -8.17 5.16
N ILE A 7 -2.30 -8.50 5.95
CA ILE A 7 -0.92 -8.27 5.55
C ILE A 7 -0.57 -9.03 4.27
N GLN A 8 -1.08 -10.25 4.13
CA GLN A 8 -0.81 -11.03 2.92
C GLN A 8 -1.44 -10.41 1.69
N MET A 9 -2.64 -9.84 1.84
CA MET A 9 -3.29 -9.13 0.74
C MET A 9 -2.48 -7.89 0.34
N VAL A 10 -1.96 -7.15 1.32
CA VAL A 10 -1.16 -5.97 1.03
C VAL A 10 0.14 -6.36 0.31
N LEU A 11 0.80 -7.42 0.76
CA LEU A 11 2.01 -7.91 0.11
C LEU A 11 1.73 -8.39 -1.31
N SER A 12 0.60 -9.05 -1.52
CA SER A 12 0.20 -9.49 -2.86
C SER A 12 -0.05 -8.28 -3.77
N ALA A 13 -0.75 -7.27 -3.26
CA ALA A 13 -1.00 -6.05 -4.02
C ALA A 13 0.32 -5.32 -4.34
N PHE A 14 1.24 -5.28 -3.39
CA PHE A 14 2.56 -4.68 -3.61
C PHE A 14 3.26 -5.36 -4.79
N GLN A 15 3.24 -6.70 -4.81
CA GLN A 15 3.85 -7.46 -5.89
C GLN A 15 3.21 -7.11 -7.24
N LYS A 16 1.89 -6.99 -7.26
CA LYS A 16 1.16 -6.68 -8.48
C LYS A 16 1.44 -5.27 -8.97
N ILE A 17 1.59 -4.31 -8.06
CA ILE A 17 1.97 -2.96 -8.43
C ILE A 17 3.36 -2.96 -9.06
N ARG A 18 4.29 -3.69 -8.47
CA ARG A 18 5.64 -3.77 -9.00
C ARG A 18 5.68 -4.43 -10.38
N ASP A 19 4.88 -5.48 -10.57
CA ASP A 19 4.90 -6.25 -11.82
C ASP A 19 4.12 -5.59 -12.95
N ASN A 20 3.09 -4.82 -12.63
CA ASN A 20 2.17 -4.25 -13.62
C ASN A 20 2.19 -2.74 -13.66
N GLY A 21 2.77 -2.10 -12.68
CA GLY A 21 2.76 -0.65 -12.57
C GLY A 21 3.89 0.00 -13.33
N GLN A 22 3.90 1.32 -13.27
CA GLN A 22 4.90 2.15 -13.92
C GLN A 22 5.95 2.55 -12.89
N GLN A 23 7.22 2.43 -13.24
CA GLN A 23 8.30 2.79 -12.34
C GLN A 23 8.31 4.29 -12.06
N THR A 24 8.47 4.66 -10.78
CA THR A 24 8.60 6.04 -10.33
C THR A 24 10.01 6.24 -9.77
N GLU A 25 10.30 7.44 -9.29
CA GLU A 25 11.62 7.72 -8.69
C GLU A 25 11.90 6.86 -7.47
N GLU A 26 10.87 6.54 -6.69
CA GLU A 26 11.03 5.83 -5.42
C GLU A 26 10.51 4.40 -5.45
N GLY A 27 9.68 4.06 -6.43
CA GLY A 27 9.07 2.73 -6.48
C GLY A 27 8.26 2.52 -7.74
N PHE A 28 7.02 2.08 -7.58
CA PHE A 28 6.12 1.78 -8.70
C PHE A 28 4.73 2.30 -8.40
N GLU A 29 4.01 2.68 -9.44
CA GLU A 29 2.64 3.16 -9.31
C GLU A 29 1.70 2.36 -10.20
N LEU A 30 0.53 2.01 -9.67
CA LEU A 30 -0.52 1.33 -10.41
C LEU A 30 -1.87 1.79 -9.86
N GLN A 31 -2.77 2.23 -10.75
CA GLN A 31 -4.13 2.63 -10.38
C GLN A 31 -4.14 3.73 -9.29
N GLY A 32 -3.16 4.64 -9.34
CA GLY A 32 -3.11 5.74 -8.39
C GLY A 32 -2.47 5.40 -7.05
N VAL A 33 -1.99 4.18 -6.88
CA VAL A 33 -1.31 3.77 -5.64
C VAL A 33 0.16 3.58 -5.92
N GLU A 34 1.00 4.28 -5.18
CA GLU A 34 2.45 4.14 -5.29
C GLU A 34 2.96 3.20 -4.20
N ALA A 35 3.77 2.22 -4.61
CA ALA A 35 4.35 1.24 -3.71
C ALA A 35 5.85 1.43 -3.65
N ILE A 36 6.38 1.58 -2.44
CA ILE A 36 7.78 1.88 -2.20
C ILE A 36 8.34 0.87 -1.22
N SER A 37 9.50 0.32 -1.53
CA SER A 37 10.21 -0.57 -0.61
C SER A 37 11.29 0.23 0.10
N SER A 38 11.42 0.04 1.42
CA SER A 38 12.47 0.72 2.17
C SER A 38 13.84 0.19 1.78
N MET A 39 14.89 0.99 2.03
CA MET A 39 16.25 0.62 1.65
C MET A 39 16.77 -0.61 2.40
N ASP A 40 16.30 -0.80 3.62
CA ASP A 40 16.70 -1.95 4.44
C ASP A 40 15.88 -3.21 4.15
N GLY A 41 14.83 -3.09 3.34
CA GLY A 41 14.00 -4.23 2.99
C GLY A 41 13.02 -4.68 4.08
N TYR A 42 12.93 -3.95 5.19
CA TYR A 42 12.07 -4.34 6.31
C TYR A 42 10.72 -3.67 6.33
N SER A 43 10.48 -2.75 5.41
CA SER A 43 9.21 -2.01 5.38
C SER A 43 8.80 -1.73 3.96
N ILE A 44 7.49 -1.65 3.74
CA ILE A 44 6.95 -1.14 2.49
C ILE A 44 5.98 -0.01 2.79
N VAL A 45 5.83 0.88 1.81
CA VAL A 45 4.94 2.02 1.90
C VAL A 45 4.00 1.98 0.72
N MET A 46 2.71 2.20 0.95
CA MET A 46 1.72 2.31 -0.11
C MET A 46 0.92 3.59 0.13
N LYS A 47 0.85 4.43 -0.87
CA LYS A 47 0.21 5.74 -0.72
C LYS A 47 -0.53 6.15 -1.99
N ASP A 48 -1.57 6.97 -1.82
CA ASP A 48 -2.37 7.47 -2.94
C ASP A 48 -2.44 8.99 -3.00
N GLY A 49 -1.68 9.69 -2.17
CA GLY A 49 -1.70 11.14 -2.12
C GLY A 49 -2.58 11.71 -1.01
N HIS A 50 -3.49 10.92 -0.45
CA HIS A 50 -4.34 11.33 0.66
C HIS A 50 -4.07 10.54 1.93
N ALA A 51 -3.60 9.31 1.77
CA ALA A 51 -3.30 8.44 2.89
C ALA A 51 -2.03 7.65 2.59
N THR A 52 -1.37 7.21 3.63
CA THR A 52 -0.16 6.40 3.52
C THR A 52 -0.28 5.22 4.46
N LEU A 53 0.01 4.03 3.96
CA LEU A 53 0.08 2.81 4.75
C LEU A 53 1.54 2.40 4.85
N TYR A 54 2.04 2.28 6.07
CA TYR A 54 3.36 1.71 6.35
C TYR A 54 3.17 0.29 6.86
N LEU A 55 3.83 -0.66 6.22
CA LEU A 55 3.78 -2.05 6.63
C LEU A 55 5.19 -2.51 6.96
N ASN A 56 5.39 -2.97 8.20
CA ASN A 56 6.66 -3.50 8.67
C ASN A 56 6.60 -5.03 8.70
N PHE A 57 7.73 -5.67 8.41
CA PHE A 57 7.77 -7.13 8.35
C PHE A 57 7.68 -7.82 9.71
N HIS A 58 7.51 -7.03 10.77
CA HIS A 58 7.18 -7.58 12.10
C HIS A 58 5.68 -7.69 12.30
N ASN A 59 4.90 -7.67 11.22
CA ASN A 59 3.43 -7.77 11.21
C ASN A 59 2.76 -6.57 11.88
N THR A 60 3.39 -5.40 11.82
CA THR A 60 2.79 -4.16 12.29
C THR A 60 2.49 -3.25 11.10
N PHE A 61 1.48 -2.42 11.25
CA PHE A 61 1.14 -1.46 10.23
C PHE A 61 0.73 -0.14 10.86
N GLN A 62 0.86 0.95 10.09
CA GLN A 62 0.43 2.27 10.52
C GLN A 62 -0.18 3.00 9.33
N PHE A 63 -1.31 3.65 9.57
CA PHE A 63 -1.93 4.54 8.60
C PHE A 63 -1.68 5.99 8.99
N TYR A 64 -1.38 6.80 8.00
CA TYR A 64 -1.31 8.25 8.14
C TYR A 64 -2.25 8.85 7.12
N SER A 65 -3.24 9.58 7.55
CA SER A 65 -4.20 10.25 6.68
C SER A 65 -4.80 11.44 7.40
N ASP A 66 -5.35 12.37 6.63
CA ASP A 66 -6.06 13.50 7.21
C ASP A 66 -7.44 13.11 7.70
N THR A 67 -8.02 12.03 7.17
CA THR A 67 -9.32 11.53 7.61
C THR A 67 -9.32 10.01 7.59
N GLN A 68 -10.24 9.42 8.37
CA GLN A 68 -10.45 7.98 8.38
C GLN A 68 -10.97 7.50 7.02
N ASP A 69 -11.78 8.31 6.36
CA ASP A 69 -12.31 7.95 5.04
C ASP A 69 -11.21 7.79 4.01
N HIS A 70 -10.16 8.61 4.08
CA HIS A 70 -9.04 8.49 3.15
C HIS A 70 -8.23 7.22 3.42
N ALA A 71 -8.08 6.83 4.68
CA ALA A 71 -7.41 5.57 5.01
C ALA A 71 -8.19 4.37 4.48
N GLU A 72 -9.51 4.38 4.64
CA GLU A 72 -10.37 3.31 4.13
C GLU A 72 -10.36 3.26 2.61
N ALA A 73 -10.35 4.42 1.96
CA ALA A 73 -10.29 4.49 0.50
C ALA A 73 -8.99 3.91 -0.03
N LEU A 74 -7.87 4.19 0.63
CA LEU A 74 -6.59 3.61 0.24
C LEU A 74 -6.62 2.09 0.37
N LEU A 75 -7.11 1.58 1.50
CA LEU A 75 -7.18 0.15 1.72
C LEU A 75 -8.08 -0.53 0.68
N HIS A 76 -9.22 0.09 0.36
CA HIS A 76 -10.11 -0.43 -0.67
C HIS A 76 -9.42 -0.48 -2.03
N GLN A 77 -8.65 0.55 -2.36
CA GLN A 77 -7.93 0.61 -3.63
C GLN A 77 -6.85 -0.46 -3.70
N ILE A 78 -6.16 -0.71 -2.59
CA ILE A 78 -5.17 -1.79 -2.51
C ILE A 78 -5.86 -3.15 -2.73
N GLU A 79 -7.02 -3.37 -2.13
CA GLU A 79 -7.79 -4.59 -2.34
C GLU A 79 -8.21 -4.77 -3.79
N GLU A 80 -8.62 -3.69 -4.45
CA GLU A 80 -9.01 -3.74 -5.86
C GLU A 80 -7.83 -4.11 -6.76
N ILE A 81 -6.65 -3.58 -6.46
CA ILE A 81 -5.45 -3.94 -7.21
C ILE A 81 -5.14 -5.43 -7.02
N ASP A 82 -5.23 -5.92 -5.81
CA ASP A 82 -5.00 -7.33 -5.53
C ASP A 82 -5.97 -8.23 -6.27
N ARG A 83 -7.23 -7.80 -6.38
CA ARG A 83 -8.27 -8.58 -7.04
C ARG A 83 -8.15 -8.58 -8.56
N ASN A 84 -7.75 -7.45 -9.15
CA ASN A 84 -7.84 -7.23 -10.59
C ASN A 84 -6.53 -7.49 -11.33
N PHE A 85 -5.46 -7.69 -10.63
CA PHE A 85 -4.15 -7.95 -11.20
C PHE A 85 -3.52 -9.19 -10.57
#